data_cca7fc28b5cf8ccf5f53e0bd9d87e97e
#
_entry.id   cca7fc28b5cf8ccf5f53e0bd9d87e97e
#
_cell.length_a   1.000
_cell.length_b   1.000
_cell.length_c   1.000
_cell.angle_alpha   90.00
_cell.angle_beta   90.00
_cell.angle_gamma   90.00
#
_symmetry.space_group_name_H-M   'P 1'
#
loop_
_entity.id
_entity.type
_entity.pdbx_description
1 polymer ?
#
loop_
_entity_poly.entity_id
_entity_poly.type
_entity_poly.pdbx_seq_one_letter_code
_entity_poly.pdbx_strand_id
1 'polypeptide(L)'
;MKIAMVSKDSVWVQPQAYFGILQGHIKALKMETGTLSAMIENWSKIEVTEVTKLDPKANKLSLANGKEFSYKALVLGAGFDHSCKFIDGLSEFDEGHESNNVFVHQLDDKNRLSRNFYNNWMLRGGDYINYSPAAPYKGEGTDFYSLYYESIMRQDKLLGTAAAGTKIQYWSPNKFIYGFPYANEVALEECAKRGIEVNLGWELLSVREDPSSKVAVFKNVDSGEVIERDFVGANINPPSRQHQFLLESGVCDSTGMVDVNRYTLQHNTYENIFAIGDCTSGQTTRTYTGAIKQNPIVKHNVLQYLEGKECNAIYDGYQYMPFYLGTTYGGGFSHLHDYEPASTNDSMPHYGIFSNLYFNYMMYNQQSMGAKYTSFAKSQGPPHYHYPARFDALEHNEYLQSRQIELEDVVHPNAQKRLSAA
;
A
#
# COMPACT_ATOMS: atom_id res chain seq x y z
N MET A 1 26.76 15.07 -7.43
CA MET A 1 25.71 14.25 -8.06
C MET A 1 24.55 15.17 -8.44
N LYS A 2 23.91 14.96 -9.61
CA LYS A 2 22.67 15.68 -9.98
C LYS A 2 21.52 14.68 -9.83
N ILE A 3 20.46 15.06 -9.13
CA ILE A 3 19.26 14.24 -8.94
C ILE A 3 18.08 14.93 -9.61
N ALA A 4 17.24 14.16 -10.27
CA ALA A 4 15.95 14.61 -10.76
C ALA A 4 14.86 13.68 -10.21
N MET A 5 13.73 14.24 -9.82
CA MET A 5 12.51 13.54 -9.47
C MET A 5 11.45 13.85 -10.52
N VAL A 6 10.80 12.84 -11.03
CA VAL A 6 9.63 12.98 -11.89
C VAL A 6 8.44 12.45 -11.11
N SER A 7 7.38 13.23 -11.03
CA SER A 7 6.14 12.86 -10.35
C SER A 7 4.95 13.42 -11.11
N LYS A 8 3.88 12.65 -11.21
CA LYS A 8 2.60 13.10 -11.78
C LYS A 8 2.01 14.23 -10.93
N ASP A 9 2.10 14.11 -9.61
CA ASP A 9 1.50 15.04 -8.67
C ASP A 9 2.54 16.00 -8.06
N SER A 10 2.12 17.24 -7.83
CA SER A 10 2.94 18.26 -7.16
C SER A 10 2.78 18.24 -5.64
N VAL A 11 1.80 17.51 -5.15
CA VAL A 11 1.44 17.43 -3.72
C VAL A 11 1.74 16.04 -3.19
N TRP A 12 2.26 15.98 -1.98
CA TRP A 12 2.41 14.74 -1.24
C TRP A 12 1.27 14.59 -0.23
N VAL A 13 0.63 13.43 -0.25
CA VAL A 13 -0.43 13.04 0.67
C VAL A 13 0.08 11.97 1.61
N GLN A 14 -0.17 12.13 2.91
CA GLN A 14 0.24 11.15 3.91
C GLN A 14 -0.77 10.01 4.02
N PRO A 15 -0.46 8.79 3.55
CA PRO A 15 -1.43 7.69 3.56
C PRO A 15 -1.98 7.33 4.94
N GLN A 16 -1.16 7.49 5.98
CA GLN A 16 -1.59 7.19 7.37
C GLN A 16 -2.67 8.15 7.89
N ALA A 17 -2.78 9.35 7.32
CA ALA A 17 -3.82 10.31 7.70
C ALA A 17 -5.23 9.80 7.32
N TYR A 18 -5.33 8.89 6.36
CA TYR A 18 -6.58 8.23 5.97
C TYR A 18 -7.32 7.63 7.16
N PHE A 19 -6.62 6.94 8.02
CA PHE A 19 -7.24 6.32 9.19
C PHE A 19 -7.80 7.33 10.17
N GLY A 20 -7.10 8.44 10.36
CA GLY A 20 -7.58 9.53 11.20
C GLY A 20 -8.85 10.18 10.63
N ILE A 21 -8.99 10.22 9.29
CA ILE A 21 -10.19 10.75 8.63
C ILE A 21 -11.37 9.79 8.77
N LEU A 22 -11.15 8.52 8.51
CA LEU A 22 -12.17 7.47 8.67
C LEU A 22 -12.70 7.40 10.10
N GLN A 23 -11.80 7.61 11.09
CA GLN A 23 -12.17 7.68 12.49
C GLN A 23 -12.73 9.05 12.91
N GLY A 24 -12.80 10.00 11.99
CA GLY A 24 -13.30 11.34 12.29
C GLY A 24 -12.37 12.22 13.16
N HIS A 25 -11.14 11.78 13.40
CA HIS A 25 -10.16 12.50 14.23
C HIS A 25 -9.43 13.61 13.47
N ILE A 26 -9.30 13.49 12.14
CA ILE A 26 -8.58 14.44 11.28
C ILE A 26 -9.51 14.90 10.16
N LYS A 27 -9.46 16.18 9.83
CA LYS A 27 -10.17 16.71 8.66
C LYS A 27 -9.37 16.37 7.39
N ALA A 28 -10.06 16.07 6.29
CA ALA A 28 -9.45 15.70 5.01
C ALA A 28 -8.38 16.73 4.54
N LEU A 29 -8.63 18.02 4.75
CA LEU A 29 -7.69 19.11 4.44
C LEU A 29 -6.32 19.01 5.15
N LYS A 30 -6.19 18.19 6.19
CA LYS A 30 -4.92 17.96 6.88
C LYS A 30 -4.13 16.77 6.36
N MET A 31 -4.62 16.09 5.32
CA MET A 31 -3.88 15.00 4.66
C MET A 31 -2.74 15.54 3.79
N GLU A 32 -2.90 16.72 3.21
CA GLU A 32 -1.85 17.36 2.46
C GLU A 32 -0.75 17.82 3.40
N THR A 33 0.43 17.26 3.25
CA THR A 33 1.58 17.57 4.09
C THR A 33 2.55 18.55 3.47
N GLY A 34 2.32 18.94 2.23
CA GLY A 34 3.08 19.95 1.54
C GLY A 34 3.26 19.69 0.04
N THR A 35 3.87 20.64 -0.63
CA THR A 35 4.28 20.47 -2.02
C THR A 35 5.58 19.68 -2.09
N LEU A 36 5.78 18.90 -3.14
CA LEU A 36 7.04 18.17 -3.36
C LEU A 36 8.25 19.10 -3.34
N SER A 37 8.10 20.33 -3.83
CA SER A 37 9.16 21.33 -3.82
C SER A 37 9.62 21.77 -2.43
N ALA A 38 8.74 21.71 -1.44
CA ALA A 38 9.08 22.01 -0.04
C ALA A 38 9.75 20.82 0.67
N MET A 39 9.61 19.61 0.13
CA MET A 39 10.09 18.37 0.73
C MET A 39 11.46 17.95 0.20
N ILE A 40 11.86 18.47 -0.96
CA ILE A 40 13.09 18.08 -1.64
C ILE A 40 14.11 19.22 -1.53
N GLU A 41 15.34 18.87 -1.19
CA GLU A 41 16.42 19.85 -1.08
C GLU A 41 16.71 20.55 -2.42
N ASN A 42 17.17 21.80 -2.37
CA ASN A 42 17.36 22.69 -3.51
C ASN A 42 18.30 22.16 -4.62
N TRP A 43 19.04 21.07 -4.39
CA TRP A 43 19.93 20.45 -5.35
C TRP A 43 19.25 19.43 -6.27
N SER A 44 17.99 19.13 -6.03
CA SER A 44 17.19 18.21 -6.81
C SER A 44 16.30 18.97 -7.81
N LYS A 45 16.22 18.45 -9.03
CA LYS A 45 15.27 18.96 -10.04
C LYS A 45 13.97 18.18 -9.93
N ILE A 46 12.85 18.89 -9.88
CA ILE A 46 11.53 18.30 -9.89
C ILE A 46 10.87 18.61 -11.23
N GLU A 47 10.35 17.57 -11.88
CA GLU A 47 9.46 17.69 -13.04
C GLU A 47 8.11 17.10 -12.67
N VAL A 48 7.08 17.95 -12.63
CA VAL A 48 5.70 17.53 -12.36
C VAL A 48 5.04 17.18 -13.68
N THR A 49 5.07 15.91 -14.02
CA THR A 49 4.53 15.37 -15.28
C THR A 49 4.56 13.83 -15.24
N GLU A 50 3.84 13.21 -16.15
CA GLU A 50 3.85 11.76 -16.31
C GLU A 50 5.07 11.27 -17.08
N VAL A 51 5.57 10.08 -16.74
CA VAL A 51 6.48 9.30 -17.56
C VAL A 51 5.66 8.54 -18.60
N THR A 52 5.96 8.77 -19.87
CA THR A 52 5.26 8.10 -20.98
C THR A 52 6.02 6.92 -21.56
N LYS A 53 7.36 6.89 -21.39
CA LYS A 53 8.19 5.80 -21.88
C LYS A 53 9.46 5.67 -21.04
N LEU A 54 9.85 4.43 -20.77
CA LEU A 54 11.16 4.05 -20.25
C LEU A 54 11.87 3.20 -21.30
N ASP A 55 13.09 3.60 -21.67
CA ASP A 55 14.02 2.80 -22.47
C ASP A 55 15.23 2.42 -21.61
N PRO A 56 15.22 1.23 -21.00
CA PRO A 56 16.27 0.82 -20.10
C PRO A 56 17.60 0.54 -20.81
N LYS A 57 17.57 0.18 -22.10
CA LYS A 57 18.80 -0.07 -22.90
C LYS A 57 19.50 1.22 -23.27
N ALA A 58 18.75 2.27 -23.55
CA ALA A 58 19.28 3.60 -23.85
C ALA A 58 19.52 4.45 -22.59
N ASN A 59 19.10 3.99 -21.40
CA ASN A 59 19.10 4.74 -20.15
C ASN A 59 18.34 6.06 -20.26
N LYS A 60 17.13 6.01 -20.82
CA LYS A 60 16.28 7.18 -21.10
C LYS A 60 14.88 7.07 -20.57
N LEU A 61 14.35 8.22 -20.15
CA LEU A 61 12.94 8.45 -19.82
C LEU A 61 12.37 9.51 -20.74
N SER A 62 11.18 9.27 -21.32
CA SER A 62 10.40 10.29 -22.04
C SER A 62 9.20 10.71 -21.19
N LEU A 63 8.90 11.98 -21.20
CA LEU A 63 7.89 12.60 -20.37
C LEU A 63 6.74 13.16 -21.24
N ALA A 64 5.54 13.26 -20.68
CA ALA A 64 4.35 13.79 -21.35
C ALA A 64 4.52 15.23 -21.84
N ASN A 65 5.38 16.02 -21.20
CA ASN A 65 5.72 17.38 -21.61
C ASN A 65 6.77 17.47 -22.73
N GLY A 66 7.13 16.35 -23.34
CA GLY A 66 8.10 16.26 -24.45
C GLY A 66 9.57 16.27 -24.02
N LYS A 67 9.88 16.39 -22.72
CA LYS A 67 11.25 16.31 -22.24
C LYS A 67 11.75 14.86 -22.19
N GLU A 68 13.04 14.70 -22.35
CA GLU A 68 13.76 13.44 -22.13
C GLU A 68 14.81 13.59 -21.04
N PHE A 69 14.99 12.56 -20.26
CA PHE A 69 16.04 12.43 -19.26
C PHE A 69 16.91 11.21 -19.57
N SER A 70 18.22 11.41 -19.55
CA SER A 70 19.19 10.31 -19.49
C SER A 70 19.66 10.15 -18.05
N TYR A 71 19.85 8.92 -17.61
CA TYR A 71 20.24 8.62 -16.23
C TYR A 71 21.48 7.71 -16.18
N LYS A 72 22.25 7.82 -15.11
CA LYS A 72 23.29 6.86 -14.73
C LYS A 72 22.73 5.75 -13.83
N ALA A 73 21.83 6.13 -12.93
CA ALA A 73 21.05 5.21 -12.12
C ALA A 73 19.60 5.71 -12.05
N LEU A 74 18.65 4.79 -11.99
CA LEU A 74 17.23 5.06 -11.94
C LEU A 74 16.60 4.34 -10.75
N VAL A 75 15.75 5.05 -10.00
CA VAL A 75 14.89 4.43 -8.97
C VAL A 75 13.45 4.55 -9.44
N LEU A 76 12.78 3.41 -9.58
CA LEU A 76 11.37 3.29 -9.92
C LEU A 76 10.56 3.18 -8.62
N GLY A 77 9.70 4.16 -8.37
CA GLY A 77 8.78 4.19 -7.23
C GLY A 77 7.39 4.61 -7.70
N ALA A 78 6.96 4.13 -8.87
CA ALA A 78 5.74 4.57 -9.52
C ALA A 78 4.45 4.11 -8.81
N GLY A 79 4.52 3.09 -7.92
CA GLY A 79 3.34 2.49 -7.33
C GLY A 79 2.48 1.77 -8.36
N PHE A 80 1.16 1.82 -8.17
CA PHE A 80 0.15 1.27 -9.08
C PHE A 80 -0.75 2.36 -9.66
N ASP A 81 -1.29 2.11 -10.84
CA ASP A 81 -2.49 2.77 -11.35
C ASP A 81 -3.70 2.23 -10.56
N HIS A 82 -4.21 3.06 -9.65
CA HIS A 82 -5.31 2.77 -8.76
C HIS A 82 -6.50 3.61 -9.17
N SER A 83 -7.50 3.00 -9.81
CA SER A 83 -8.55 3.71 -10.52
C SER A 83 -9.90 3.02 -10.45
N CYS A 84 -10.94 3.82 -10.26
CA CYS A 84 -12.34 3.38 -10.28
C CYS A 84 -12.84 2.97 -11.66
N LYS A 85 -12.14 3.35 -12.74
CA LYS A 85 -12.48 2.97 -14.13
C LYS A 85 -12.52 1.46 -14.37
N PHE A 86 -11.96 0.67 -13.45
CA PHE A 86 -11.93 -0.79 -13.55
C PHE A 86 -13.19 -1.46 -13.00
N ILE A 87 -14.13 -0.68 -12.45
CA ILE A 87 -15.44 -1.15 -11.95
C ILE A 87 -16.52 -0.31 -12.64
N ASP A 88 -17.43 -0.95 -13.34
CA ASP A 88 -18.52 -0.26 -14.03
C ASP A 88 -19.39 0.53 -13.04
N GLY A 89 -19.72 1.76 -13.40
CA GLY A 89 -20.50 2.68 -12.57
C GLY A 89 -19.69 3.46 -11.53
N LEU A 90 -18.36 3.27 -11.45
CA LEU A 90 -17.50 4.00 -10.51
C LEU A 90 -16.48 4.95 -11.19
N SER A 91 -16.41 5.01 -12.51
CA SER A 91 -15.40 5.84 -13.22
C SER A 91 -15.44 7.31 -12.85
N GLU A 92 -16.63 7.87 -12.58
CA GLU A 92 -16.81 9.28 -12.20
C GLU A 92 -16.13 9.65 -10.87
N PHE A 93 -15.87 8.68 -10.01
CA PHE A 93 -15.15 8.90 -8.75
C PHE A 93 -13.71 9.35 -8.98
N ASP A 94 -13.06 8.93 -10.06
CA ASP A 94 -11.73 9.40 -10.44
C ASP A 94 -11.74 10.87 -10.83
N GLU A 95 -12.90 11.40 -11.29
CA GLU A 95 -13.14 12.79 -11.66
C GLU A 95 -13.67 13.65 -10.51
N GLY A 96 -13.88 13.06 -9.34
CA GLY A 96 -14.33 13.75 -8.13
C GLY A 96 -15.81 13.65 -7.84
N HIS A 97 -16.49 12.66 -8.42
CA HIS A 97 -17.87 12.36 -8.01
C HIS A 97 -17.93 12.05 -6.51
N GLU A 98 -18.96 12.55 -5.86
CA GLU A 98 -19.20 12.40 -4.44
C GLU A 98 -20.50 11.62 -4.23
N SER A 99 -20.44 10.56 -3.41
CA SER A 99 -21.61 9.79 -3.01
C SER A 99 -21.75 9.77 -1.50
N ASN A 100 -23.00 9.75 -1.02
CA ASN A 100 -23.33 9.53 0.39
C ASN A 100 -23.45 8.04 0.74
N ASN A 101 -23.36 7.14 -0.24
CA ASN A 101 -23.58 5.71 -0.06
C ASN A 101 -22.38 4.86 -0.48
N VAL A 102 -21.50 5.42 -1.31
CA VAL A 102 -20.29 4.75 -1.76
C VAL A 102 -19.07 5.55 -1.33
N PHE A 103 -18.20 4.91 -0.59
CA PHE A 103 -16.90 5.39 -0.22
C PHE A 103 -15.85 4.61 -1.01
N VAL A 104 -14.95 5.31 -1.70
CA VAL A 104 -13.86 4.68 -2.44
C VAL A 104 -12.55 4.83 -1.67
N HIS A 105 -11.96 3.70 -1.33
CA HIS A 105 -10.73 3.65 -0.55
C HIS A 105 -9.54 4.22 -1.32
N GLN A 106 -8.76 5.05 -0.65
CA GLN A 106 -7.51 5.66 -1.16
C GLN A 106 -7.66 6.57 -2.41
N LEU A 107 -8.83 7.07 -2.71
CA LEU A 107 -8.98 8.21 -3.61
C LEU A 107 -8.81 9.50 -2.81
N ASP A 108 -7.62 10.01 -2.75
CA ASP A 108 -7.09 11.28 -2.24
C ASP A 108 -8.07 12.21 -1.46
N ASP A 109 -8.02 13.50 -1.69
CA ASP A 109 -8.84 14.54 -1.06
C ASP A 109 -10.36 14.41 -1.29
N LYS A 110 -10.76 13.57 -2.23
CA LYS A 110 -12.15 13.26 -2.57
C LYS A 110 -12.89 12.49 -1.47
N ASN A 111 -12.16 11.96 -0.50
CA ASN A 111 -12.73 11.27 0.67
C ASN A 111 -13.31 12.21 1.75
N ARG A 112 -13.56 13.46 1.42
CA ARG A 112 -14.16 14.45 2.34
C ARG A 112 -15.50 14.01 2.93
N LEU A 113 -16.18 13.09 2.28
CA LEU A 113 -17.50 12.63 2.63
C LEU A 113 -17.56 11.37 3.48
N SER A 114 -16.45 10.79 3.86
CA SER A 114 -16.43 9.57 4.68
C SER A 114 -17.29 9.69 5.95
N ARG A 115 -17.40 10.87 6.53
CA ARG A 115 -18.31 11.14 7.66
C ARG A 115 -19.78 11.10 7.24
N ASN A 116 -20.13 11.73 6.13
CA ASN A 116 -21.52 11.77 5.66
C ASN A 116 -21.98 10.38 5.24
N PHE A 117 -21.11 9.67 4.51
CA PHE A 117 -21.28 8.27 4.18
C PHE A 117 -21.59 7.43 5.42
N TYR A 118 -20.72 7.50 6.42
CA TYR A 118 -20.85 6.77 7.67
C TYR A 118 -22.15 7.07 8.40
N ASN A 119 -22.48 8.34 8.60
CA ASN A 119 -23.70 8.73 9.28
C ASN A 119 -24.98 8.31 8.52
N ASN A 120 -24.93 8.33 7.20
CA ASN A 120 -26.09 8.02 6.38
C ASN A 120 -26.46 6.53 6.38
N TRP A 121 -25.51 5.62 6.26
CA TRP A 121 -25.83 4.19 6.25
C TRP A 121 -26.30 3.69 7.60
N MET A 122 -25.77 4.23 8.70
CA MET A 122 -26.15 3.90 10.07
C MET A 122 -27.61 4.21 10.37
N LEU A 123 -28.12 5.29 9.80
CA LEU A 123 -29.50 5.73 10.02
C LEU A 123 -30.53 4.97 9.19
N ARG A 124 -30.11 4.29 8.11
CA ARG A 124 -31.03 3.65 7.16
C ARG A 124 -31.35 2.20 7.49
N GLY A 125 -30.41 1.49 8.07
CA GLY A 125 -30.46 0.03 8.18
C GLY A 125 -30.23 -0.65 6.83
N GLY A 126 -30.00 -1.95 6.82
CA GLY A 126 -29.74 -2.75 5.63
C GLY A 126 -28.27 -3.17 5.53
N ASP A 127 -27.86 -3.60 4.34
CA ASP A 127 -26.56 -4.21 4.14
C ASP A 127 -25.47 -3.18 3.84
N TYR A 128 -24.35 -3.32 4.54
CA TYR A 128 -23.12 -2.57 4.30
C TYR A 128 -22.08 -3.49 3.65
N ILE A 129 -21.51 -3.06 2.54
CA ILE A 129 -20.50 -3.80 1.78
C ILE A 129 -19.11 -3.20 2.02
N ASN A 130 -18.15 -4.05 2.40
CA ASN A 130 -16.73 -3.74 2.34
C ASN A 130 -16.08 -4.65 1.29
N TYR A 131 -15.54 -4.07 0.24
CA TYR A 131 -14.94 -4.80 -0.87
C TYR A 131 -13.44 -4.53 -0.98
N SER A 132 -12.66 -5.60 -1.09
CA SER A 132 -11.23 -5.59 -1.42
C SER A 132 -10.99 -6.29 -2.77
N PRO A 133 -10.18 -5.73 -3.67
CA PRO A 133 -9.95 -6.28 -5.00
C PRO A 133 -9.02 -7.50 -4.97
N ALA A 134 -8.78 -8.09 -6.14
CA ALA A 134 -7.77 -9.14 -6.33
C ALA A 134 -6.36 -8.62 -5.98
N ALA A 135 -5.62 -9.40 -5.20
CA ALA A 135 -4.19 -9.14 -4.97
C ALA A 135 -3.37 -9.38 -6.25
N PRO A 136 -2.30 -8.62 -6.47
CA PRO A 136 -1.78 -7.57 -5.63
C PRO A 136 -2.48 -6.22 -5.83
N TYR A 137 -2.69 -5.47 -4.76
CA TYR A 137 -3.28 -4.14 -4.82
C TYR A 137 -2.65 -3.19 -3.80
N LYS A 138 -2.84 -1.89 -4.01
CA LYS A 138 -2.30 -0.83 -3.16
C LYS A 138 -2.84 -0.95 -1.73
N GLY A 139 -1.95 -1.12 -0.75
CA GLY A 139 -2.32 -1.19 0.66
C GLY A 139 -3.04 -2.48 1.04
N GLU A 140 -2.58 -3.63 0.56
CA GLU A 140 -3.20 -4.93 0.83
C GLU A 140 -3.54 -5.12 2.31
N GLY A 141 -4.84 -5.36 2.57
CA GLY A 141 -5.39 -5.59 3.91
C GLY A 141 -5.65 -4.31 4.73
N THR A 142 -5.17 -3.14 4.30
CA THR A 142 -5.43 -1.88 5.02
C THR A 142 -6.86 -1.36 4.79
N ASP A 143 -7.56 -1.89 3.82
CA ASP A 143 -8.94 -1.59 3.43
C ASP A 143 -9.98 -2.46 4.14
N PHE A 144 -9.55 -3.38 4.98
CA PHE A 144 -10.43 -4.24 5.75
C PHE A 144 -10.98 -3.52 6.98
N TYR A 145 -12.09 -2.82 6.80
CA TYR A 145 -12.74 -2.02 7.85
C TYR A 145 -13.98 -2.69 8.47
N SER A 146 -14.35 -3.89 8.05
CA SER A 146 -15.57 -4.54 8.48
C SER A 146 -15.71 -4.66 10.00
N LEU A 147 -14.62 -5.02 10.69
CA LEU A 147 -14.59 -5.11 12.15
C LEU A 147 -14.76 -3.75 12.84
N TYR A 148 -14.16 -2.71 12.26
CA TYR A 148 -14.28 -1.35 12.77
C TYR A 148 -15.72 -0.85 12.66
N TYR A 149 -16.32 -1.00 11.48
CA TYR A 149 -17.72 -0.57 11.27
C TYR A 149 -18.72 -1.38 12.08
N GLU A 150 -18.51 -2.70 12.24
CA GLU A 150 -19.35 -3.51 13.12
C GLU A 150 -19.29 -3.00 14.58
N SER A 151 -18.09 -2.68 15.04
CA SER A 151 -17.91 -2.15 16.39
C SER A 151 -18.66 -0.85 16.62
N ILE A 152 -18.64 0.06 15.66
CA ILE A 152 -19.39 1.32 15.74
C ILE A 152 -20.88 1.05 15.69
N MET A 153 -21.34 0.22 14.74
CA MET A 153 -22.74 -0.16 14.64
C MET A 153 -23.27 -0.76 15.94
N ARG A 154 -22.47 -1.62 16.59
CA ARG A 154 -22.82 -2.21 17.89
C ARG A 154 -22.92 -1.16 18.99
N GLN A 155 -22.00 -0.21 19.03
CA GLN A 155 -22.04 0.91 19.96
C GLN A 155 -23.28 1.77 19.76
N ASP A 156 -23.62 2.08 18.52
CA ASP A 156 -24.81 2.88 18.21
C ASP A 156 -26.12 2.12 18.47
N LYS A 157 -26.14 0.80 18.30
CA LYS A 157 -27.28 -0.02 18.76
C LYS A 157 -27.50 0.07 20.28
N LEU A 158 -26.42 0.06 21.06
CA LEU A 158 -26.50 0.25 22.52
C LEU A 158 -27.00 1.64 22.89
N LEU A 159 -26.71 2.65 22.09
CA LEU A 159 -27.19 4.02 22.26
C LEU A 159 -28.57 4.26 21.62
N GLY A 160 -29.12 3.27 20.91
CA GLY A 160 -30.40 3.38 20.22
C GLY A 160 -30.35 4.25 18.96
N THR A 161 -29.17 4.51 18.40
CA THR A 161 -28.99 5.39 17.24
C THR A 161 -28.83 4.64 15.92
N ALA A 162 -28.49 3.36 15.97
CA ALA A 162 -28.38 2.53 14.75
C ALA A 162 -29.73 1.97 14.31
N ALA A 163 -29.99 1.97 13.01
CA ALA A 163 -31.17 1.35 12.44
C ALA A 163 -31.17 -0.18 12.64
N ALA A 164 -32.35 -0.73 12.89
CA ALA A 164 -32.51 -2.18 12.98
C ALA A 164 -32.26 -2.87 11.66
N GLY A 165 -31.69 -4.08 11.70
CA GLY A 165 -31.42 -4.90 10.51
C GLY A 165 -30.14 -4.52 9.72
N THR A 166 -29.32 -3.62 10.24
CA THR A 166 -28.02 -3.31 9.63
C THR A 166 -27.07 -4.51 9.75
N LYS A 167 -26.48 -4.93 8.63
CA LYS A 167 -25.52 -6.03 8.52
C LYS A 167 -24.24 -5.54 7.83
N ILE A 168 -23.12 -6.15 8.15
CA ILE A 168 -21.85 -5.90 7.53
C ILE A 168 -21.39 -7.14 6.78
N GLN A 169 -20.99 -6.95 5.53
CA GLN A 169 -20.50 -8.00 4.64
C GLN A 169 -19.13 -7.60 4.13
N TYR A 170 -18.22 -8.57 4.10
CA TYR A 170 -16.93 -8.44 3.43
C TYR A 170 -16.94 -9.25 2.15
N TRP A 171 -16.47 -8.67 1.04
CA TRP A 171 -16.42 -9.27 -0.28
C TRP A 171 -15.02 -9.14 -0.88
N SER A 172 -14.50 -10.22 -1.46
CA SER A 172 -13.22 -10.20 -2.16
C SER A 172 -13.12 -11.36 -3.17
N PRO A 173 -12.45 -11.18 -4.33
CA PRO A 173 -12.11 -12.28 -5.22
C PRO A 173 -11.02 -13.20 -4.66
N ASN A 174 -10.27 -12.75 -3.66
CA ASN A 174 -9.26 -13.56 -3.00
C ASN A 174 -9.90 -14.69 -2.16
N LYS A 175 -9.12 -15.72 -1.85
CA LYS A 175 -9.52 -16.80 -0.93
C LYS A 175 -9.17 -16.49 0.54
N PHE A 176 -8.82 -15.26 0.82
CA PHE A 176 -8.37 -14.77 2.12
C PHE A 176 -8.76 -13.29 2.31
N ILE A 177 -8.80 -12.84 3.55
CA ILE A 177 -8.86 -11.41 3.92
C ILE A 177 -7.44 -10.84 3.88
N TYR A 178 -6.49 -11.56 4.48
CA TYR A 178 -5.07 -11.22 4.50
C TYR A 178 -4.24 -12.30 3.83
N GLY A 179 -3.27 -11.92 3.00
CA GLY A 179 -2.43 -12.84 2.24
C GLY A 179 -1.55 -13.75 3.09
N PHE A 180 -1.30 -13.44 4.37
CA PHE A 180 -0.52 -14.30 5.23
C PHE A 180 -1.38 -15.03 6.29
N PRO A 181 -1.13 -16.33 6.51
CA PRO A 181 -2.07 -17.23 7.19
C PRO A 181 -2.48 -16.75 8.58
N TYR A 182 -1.52 -16.36 9.38
CA TYR A 182 -1.73 -15.95 10.76
C TYR A 182 -2.74 -14.78 10.91
N ALA A 183 -2.56 -13.70 10.12
CA ALA A 183 -3.49 -12.59 10.18
C ALA A 183 -4.86 -12.95 9.61
N ASN A 184 -4.88 -13.81 8.60
CA ASN A 184 -6.12 -14.29 8.01
C ASN A 184 -6.97 -15.09 9.00
N GLU A 185 -6.37 -15.97 9.77
CA GLU A 185 -7.05 -16.74 10.83
C GLU A 185 -7.68 -15.80 11.86
N VAL A 186 -6.92 -14.85 12.38
CA VAL A 186 -7.42 -13.86 13.35
C VAL A 186 -8.59 -13.04 12.77
N ALA A 187 -8.47 -12.60 11.51
CA ALA A 187 -9.54 -11.82 10.86
C ALA A 187 -10.82 -12.63 10.69
N LEU A 188 -10.71 -13.87 10.23
CA LEU A 188 -11.86 -14.77 10.06
C LEU A 188 -12.53 -15.09 11.40
N GLU A 189 -11.76 -15.39 12.44
CA GLU A 189 -12.31 -15.61 13.78
C GLU A 189 -13.06 -14.40 14.33
N GLU A 190 -12.48 -13.20 14.18
CA GLU A 190 -13.14 -11.97 14.65
C GLU A 190 -14.39 -11.66 13.84
N CYS A 191 -14.42 -11.92 12.54
CA CYS A 191 -15.63 -11.81 11.73
C CYS A 191 -16.72 -12.76 12.23
N ALA A 192 -16.38 -14.03 12.45
CA ALA A 192 -17.33 -15.03 12.95
C ALA A 192 -17.90 -14.66 14.32
N LYS A 193 -17.07 -14.23 15.26
CA LYS A 193 -17.49 -13.76 16.60
C LYS A 193 -18.46 -12.59 16.56
N ARG A 194 -18.40 -11.75 15.51
CA ARG A 194 -19.19 -10.52 15.39
C ARG A 194 -20.35 -10.64 14.40
N GLY A 195 -20.51 -11.79 13.76
CA GLY A 195 -21.57 -12.02 12.79
C GLY A 195 -21.40 -11.24 11.49
N ILE A 196 -20.14 -10.94 11.12
CA ILE A 196 -19.81 -10.35 9.84
C ILE A 196 -19.82 -11.46 8.78
N GLU A 197 -20.56 -11.25 7.71
CA GLU A 197 -20.62 -12.17 6.58
C GLU A 197 -19.35 -11.99 5.72
N VAL A 198 -18.64 -13.10 5.45
CA VAL A 198 -17.39 -13.08 4.67
C VAL A 198 -17.61 -13.86 3.37
N ASN A 199 -17.53 -13.15 2.25
CA ASN A 199 -17.77 -13.67 0.91
C ASN A 199 -16.44 -13.63 0.11
N LEU A 200 -15.70 -14.72 0.14
CA LEU A 200 -14.44 -14.89 -0.60
C LEU A 200 -14.68 -15.57 -1.96
N GLY A 201 -13.84 -15.23 -2.93
CA GLY A 201 -13.97 -15.73 -4.30
C GLY A 201 -14.98 -14.96 -5.14
N TRP A 202 -15.31 -13.72 -4.80
CA TRP A 202 -16.28 -12.89 -5.51
C TRP A 202 -15.68 -11.56 -5.96
N GLU A 203 -15.62 -11.34 -7.26
CA GLU A 203 -15.17 -10.11 -7.89
C GLU A 203 -16.33 -9.13 -8.07
N LEU A 204 -16.12 -7.86 -7.72
CA LEU A 204 -17.08 -6.79 -7.97
C LEU A 204 -16.97 -6.34 -9.43
N LEU A 205 -18.03 -6.50 -10.19
CA LEU A 205 -18.10 -6.11 -11.60
C LEU A 205 -18.61 -4.68 -11.78
N SER A 206 -19.68 -4.33 -11.07
CA SER A 206 -20.30 -3.02 -11.22
C SER A 206 -21.01 -2.55 -9.96
N VAL A 207 -21.18 -1.24 -9.87
CA VAL A 207 -22.01 -0.59 -8.86
C VAL A 207 -22.98 0.34 -9.56
N ARG A 208 -24.26 0.22 -9.22
CA ARG A 208 -25.32 1.11 -9.67
C ARG A 208 -25.88 1.84 -8.46
N GLU A 209 -25.88 3.15 -8.54
CA GLU A 209 -26.43 4.01 -7.49
C GLU A 209 -27.43 4.99 -8.13
N ASP A 210 -28.70 4.73 -7.96
CA ASP A 210 -29.78 5.64 -8.34
C ASP A 210 -30.65 5.99 -7.10
N PRO A 211 -31.56 6.97 -7.20
CA PRO A 211 -32.35 7.39 -6.05
C PRO A 211 -33.22 6.29 -5.41
N SER A 212 -33.57 5.27 -6.18
CA SER A 212 -34.50 4.21 -5.75
C SER A 212 -33.80 2.90 -5.40
N SER A 213 -32.56 2.67 -5.91
CA SER A 213 -31.87 1.39 -5.83
C SER A 213 -30.35 1.58 -5.78
N LYS A 214 -29.69 0.78 -4.95
CA LYS A 214 -28.24 0.69 -4.88
C LYS A 214 -27.86 -0.77 -4.93
N VAL A 215 -27.19 -1.16 -6.00
CA VAL A 215 -26.89 -2.55 -6.30
C VAL A 215 -25.42 -2.73 -6.65
N ALA A 216 -24.78 -3.67 -5.99
CA ALA A 216 -23.46 -4.19 -6.36
C ALA A 216 -23.61 -5.53 -7.07
N VAL A 217 -22.93 -5.70 -8.19
CA VAL A 217 -22.96 -6.93 -8.99
C VAL A 217 -21.64 -7.67 -8.79
N PHE A 218 -21.73 -8.89 -8.30
CA PHE A 218 -20.56 -9.74 -8.04
C PHE A 218 -20.56 -10.96 -8.96
N LYS A 219 -19.35 -11.39 -9.31
CA LYS A 219 -19.11 -12.63 -10.06
C LYS A 219 -18.21 -13.55 -9.25
N ASN A 220 -18.64 -14.78 -9.07
CA ASN A 220 -17.79 -15.81 -8.47
C ASN A 220 -16.65 -16.18 -9.42
N VAL A 221 -15.40 -16.12 -8.93
CA VAL A 221 -14.20 -16.32 -9.76
C VAL A 221 -14.01 -17.78 -10.20
N ASP A 222 -14.58 -18.73 -9.44
CA ASP A 222 -14.45 -20.16 -9.74
C ASP A 222 -15.62 -20.67 -10.62
N SER A 223 -16.86 -20.37 -10.23
CA SER A 223 -18.06 -20.87 -10.92
C SER A 223 -18.51 -19.98 -12.08
N GLY A 224 -18.12 -18.70 -12.07
CA GLY A 224 -18.64 -17.70 -13.01
C GLY A 224 -20.06 -17.23 -12.71
N GLU A 225 -20.67 -17.68 -11.63
CA GLU A 225 -21.99 -17.24 -11.18
C GLU A 225 -22.00 -15.72 -10.95
N VAL A 226 -23.07 -15.06 -11.38
CA VAL A 226 -23.27 -13.62 -11.20
C VAL A 226 -24.48 -13.40 -10.28
N ILE A 227 -24.28 -12.56 -9.28
CA ILE A 227 -25.34 -12.19 -8.31
C ILE A 227 -25.41 -10.68 -8.12
N GLU A 228 -26.58 -10.21 -7.77
CA GLU A 228 -26.82 -8.83 -7.36
C GLU A 228 -27.02 -8.75 -5.84
N ARG A 229 -26.53 -7.66 -5.24
CA ARG A 229 -26.71 -7.37 -3.81
C ARG A 229 -27.11 -5.92 -3.63
N ASP A 230 -28.26 -5.71 -3.00
CA ASP A 230 -28.66 -4.40 -2.54
C ASP A 230 -27.76 -3.96 -1.39
N PHE A 231 -27.49 -2.68 -1.30
CA PHE A 231 -26.73 -2.11 -0.19
C PHE A 231 -27.27 -0.74 0.22
N VAL A 232 -26.96 -0.33 1.44
CA VAL A 232 -27.22 1.03 1.95
C VAL A 232 -25.93 1.84 2.04
N GLY A 233 -24.80 1.16 2.14
CA GLY A 233 -23.48 1.75 2.12
C GLY A 233 -22.43 0.77 1.64
N ALA A 234 -21.45 1.25 0.89
CA ALA A 234 -20.33 0.44 0.40
C ALA A 234 -18.99 1.15 0.56
N ASN A 235 -18.03 0.46 1.15
CA ASN A 235 -16.61 0.84 1.10
C ASN A 235 -15.92 -0.04 0.06
N ILE A 236 -15.44 0.57 -1.00
CA ILE A 236 -14.90 -0.13 -2.14
C ILE A 236 -13.44 0.27 -2.33
N ASN A 237 -12.55 -0.71 -2.33
CA ASN A 237 -11.19 -0.52 -2.77
C ASN A 237 -11.11 -0.91 -4.26
N PRO A 238 -10.82 0.04 -5.17
CA PRO A 238 -10.74 -0.30 -6.59
C PRO A 238 -9.50 -1.13 -6.91
N PRO A 239 -9.53 -1.90 -8.01
CA PRO A 239 -8.37 -2.66 -8.46
C PRO A 239 -7.15 -1.78 -8.72
N SER A 240 -5.98 -2.35 -8.48
CA SER A 240 -4.69 -1.75 -8.79
C SER A 240 -4.04 -2.47 -9.97
N ARG A 241 -3.40 -1.74 -10.86
CA ARG A 241 -2.70 -2.30 -12.03
C ARG A 241 -1.33 -1.67 -12.18
N GLN A 242 -0.41 -2.40 -12.79
CA GLN A 242 0.88 -1.83 -13.14
C GLN A 242 0.72 -0.75 -14.22
N HIS A 243 1.55 0.27 -14.15
CA HIS A 243 1.58 1.33 -15.15
C HIS A 243 2.02 0.81 -16.51
N GLN A 244 1.31 1.23 -17.58
CA GLN A 244 1.53 0.75 -18.94
C GLN A 244 2.97 0.99 -19.42
N PHE A 245 3.56 2.16 -19.10
CA PHE A 245 4.94 2.47 -19.49
C PHE A 245 5.98 1.51 -18.88
N LEU A 246 5.70 0.91 -17.71
CA LEU A 246 6.56 -0.12 -17.11
C LEU A 246 6.38 -1.46 -17.81
N LEU A 247 5.14 -1.86 -18.09
CA LEU A 247 4.85 -3.11 -18.81
C LEU A 247 5.49 -3.13 -20.20
N GLU A 248 5.47 -1.99 -20.91
CA GLU A 248 6.02 -1.85 -22.26
C GLU A 248 7.56 -1.70 -22.30
N SER A 249 8.18 -1.38 -21.16
CA SER A 249 9.63 -1.10 -21.11
C SER A 249 10.51 -2.34 -21.06
N GLY A 250 9.94 -3.51 -20.73
CA GLY A 250 10.71 -4.75 -20.52
C GLY A 250 11.48 -4.79 -19.20
N VAL A 251 11.07 -3.98 -18.19
CA VAL A 251 11.61 -4.05 -16.82
C VAL A 251 10.76 -4.88 -15.89
N CYS A 252 9.64 -5.41 -16.36
CA CYS A 252 8.72 -6.23 -15.56
C CYS A 252 8.97 -7.72 -15.76
N ASP A 253 8.71 -8.50 -14.72
CA ASP A 253 8.67 -9.95 -14.76
C ASP A 253 7.34 -10.48 -15.37
N SER A 254 7.16 -11.79 -15.36
CA SER A 254 5.94 -12.45 -15.90
C SER A 254 4.67 -12.12 -15.12
N THR A 255 4.78 -11.57 -13.91
CA THR A 255 3.64 -11.13 -13.10
C THR A 255 3.27 -9.66 -13.34
N GLY A 256 4.06 -8.95 -14.18
CA GLY A 256 3.91 -7.53 -14.46
C GLY A 256 4.54 -6.61 -13.43
N MET A 257 5.28 -7.14 -12.45
CA MET A 257 6.01 -6.34 -11.46
C MET A 257 7.41 -6.01 -11.94
N VAL A 258 7.96 -4.86 -11.55
CA VAL A 258 9.36 -4.52 -11.84
C VAL A 258 10.26 -5.58 -11.23
N ASP A 259 11.02 -6.26 -12.09
CA ASP A 259 11.82 -7.45 -11.76
C ASP A 259 13.08 -7.07 -10.96
N VAL A 260 13.02 -7.16 -9.64
CA VAL A 260 14.15 -6.86 -8.76
C VAL A 260 14.55 -8.05 -7.90
N ASN A 261 15.82 -8.09 -7.53
CA ASN A 261 16.26 -8.94 -6.45
C ASN A 261 15.56 -8.51 -5.15
N ARG A 262 14.86 -9.43 -4.49
CA ARG A 262 14.01 -9.14 -3.30
C ARG A 262 14.80 -8.57 -2.11
N TYR A 263 16.10 -8.78 -2.09
CA TYR A 263 16.99 -8.34 -1.01
C TYR A 263 17.63 -6.99 -1.30
N THR A 264 18.28 -6.84 -2.45
CA THR A 264 19.00 -5.59 -2.80
C THR A 264 18.12 -4.55 -3.44
N LEU A 265 16.94 -4.94 -3.95
CA LEU A 265 16.00 -4.11 -4.71
C LEU A 265 16.61 -3.54 -6.01
N GLN A 266 17.72 -4.14 -6.47
CA GLN A 266 18.33 -3.90 -7.76
C GLN A 266 17.67 -4.76 -8.83
N HIS A 267 17.45 -4.22 -10.02
CA HIS A 267 16.81 -4.95 -11.11
C HIS A 267 17.70 -6.13 -11.57
N ASN A 268 17.09 -7.30 -11.76
CA ASN A 268 17.83 -8.52 -12.08
C ASN A 268 18.58 -8.50 -13.43
N THR A 269 18.16 -7.65 -14.37
CA THR A 269 18.80 -7.51 -15.70
C THR A 269 19.60 -6.21 -15.84
N TYR A 270 19.07 -5.08 -15.34
CA TYR A 270 19.65 -3.75 -15.52
C TYR A 270 20.26 -3.25 -14.21
N GLU A 271 21.57 -3.40 -14.05
CA GLU A 271 22.28 -3.07 -12.79
C GLU A 271 22.10 -1.63 -12.32
N ASN A 272 21.78 -0.71 -13.21
CA ASN A 272 21.59 0.70 -12.92
C ASN A 272 20.13 1.07 -12.62
N ILE A 273 19.22 0.09 -12.54
CA ILE A 273 17.82 0.28 -12.20
C ILE A 273 17.53 -0.36 -10.85
N PHE A 274 16.80 0.35 -10.01
CA PHE A 274 16.32 -0.08 -8.70
C PHE A 274 14.83 0.21 -8.62
N ALA A 275 14.09 -0.51 -7.78
CA ALA A 275 12.69 -0.20 -7.58
C ALA A 275 12.26 -0.36 -6.13
N ILE A 276 11.27 0.45 -5.71
CA ILE A 276 10.69 0.45 -4.37
C ILE A 276 9.16 0.54 -4.43
N GLY A 277 8.53 0.13 -3.37
CA GLY A 277 7.08 0.26 -3.18
C GLY A 277 6.28 -0.73 -4.03
N ASP A 278 5.04 -0.39 -4.31
CA ASP A 278 4.03 -1.32 -4.81
C ASP A 278 4.33 -1.89 -6.20
N CYS A 279 5.08 -1.16 -7.03
CA CYS A 279 5.39 -1.58 -8.39
C CYS A 279 6.42 -2.72 -8.49
N THR A 280 7.05 -3.17 -7.37
CA THR A 280 8.16 -4.13 -7.41
C THR A 280 7.73 -5.57 -7.17
N SER A 281 8.51 -6.52 -7.72
CA SER A 281 8.41 -7.94 -7.38
C SER A 281 8.96 -8.26 -5.98
N GLY A 282 9.76 -7.36 -5.39
CA GLY A 282 10.43 -7.55 -4.09
C GLY A 282 9.55 -7.35 -2.86
N GLN A 283 8.27 -7.03 -3.02
CA GLN A 283 7.34 -6.85 -1.90
C GLN A 283 6.43 -8.06 -1.70
N THR A 284 6.14 -8.38 -0.44
CA THR A 284 5.16 -9.41 -0.05
C THR A 284 3.76 -8.83 0.06
N THR A 285 3.60 -7.69 0.75
CA THR A 285 2.37 -6.89 0.79
C THR A 285 2.69 -5.45 0.39
N ARG A 286 1.71 -4.71 -0.12
CA ARG A 286 1.91 -3.34 -0.65
C ARG A 286 1.58 -2.32 0.41
N THR A 287 2.45 -2.21 1.43
CA THR A 287 2.25 -1.27 2.53
C THR A 287 3.27 -0.13 2.51
N TYR A 288 2.84 1.01 3.03
CA TYR A 288 3.71 2.18 3.17
C TYR A 288 4.95 1.89 4.05
N THR A 289 4.80 1.05 5.08
CA THR A 289 5.89 0.67 5.97
C THR A 289 6.99 -0.10 5.25
N GLY A 290 6.62 -0.96 4.30
CA GLY A 290 7.57 -1.62 3.42
C GLY A 290 8.35 -0.64 2.56
N ALA A 291 7.68 0.30 1.91
CA ALA A 291 8.34 1.31 1.09
C ALA A 291 9.30 2.19 1.90
N ILE A 292 8.94 2.58 3.14
CA ILE A 292 9.84 3.32 4.03
C ILE A 292 11.10 2.50 4.35
N LYS A 293 10.95 1.21 4.64
CA LYS A 293 12.08 0.33 4.94
C LYS A 293 12.99 0.13 3.73
N GLN A 294 12.42 0.04 2.53
CA GLN A 294 13.16 -0.12 1.27
C GLN A 294 13.99 1.11 0.90
N ASN A 295 13.52 2.31 1.25
CA ASN A 295 14.16 3.57 0.86
C ASN A 295 15.65 3.68 1.28
N PRO A 296 16.06 3.49 2.55
CA PRO A 296 17.46 3.58 2.94
C PRO A 296 18.33 2.51 2.25
N ILE A 297 17.77 1.34 1.98
CA ILE A 297 18.44 0.23 1.30
C ILE A 297 18.75 0.61 -0.13
N VAL A 298 17.75 1.05 -0.89
CA VAL A 298 17.94 1.48 -2.28
C VAL A 298 18.85 2.69 -2.35
N LYS A 299 18.71 3.67 -1.45
CA LYS A 299 19.64 4.81 -1.39
C LYS A 299 21.09 4.35 -1.26
N HIS A 300 21.38 3.44 -0.33
CA HIS A 300 22.73 2.91 -0.13
C HIS A 300 23.22 2.15 -1.36
N ASN A 301 22.43 1.23 -1.87
CA ASN A 301 22.79 0.39 -3.02
C ASN A 301 23.01 1.19 -4.30
N VAL A 302 22.21 2.24 -4.54
CA VAL A 302 22.46 3.18 -5.67
C VAL A 302 23.81 3.87 -5.53
N LEU A 303 24.18 4.30 -4.32
CA LEU A 303 25.48 4.94 -4.09
C LEU A 303 26.63 3.94 -4.30
N GLN A 304 26.50 2.71 -3.81
CA GLN A 304 27.47 1.64 -4.06
C GLN A 304 27.65 1.39 -5.58
N TYR A 305 26.53 1.23 -6.29
CA TYR A 305 26.58 1.07 -7.75
C TYR A 305 27.30 2.23 -8.46
N LEU A 306 26.97 3.49 -8.09
CA LEU A 306 27.60 4.67 -8.71
C LEU A 306 29.10 4.80 -8.42
N GLU A 307 29.58 4.19 -7.34
CA GLU A 307 30.98 4.08 -6.94
C GLU A 307 31.66 2.84 -7.55
N GLY A 308 30.96 2.03 -8.33
CA GLY A 308 31.45 0.78 -8.90
C GLY A 308 31.63 -0.36 -7.90
N LYS A 309 30.93 -0.29 -6.78
CA LYS A 309 30.91 -1.29 -5.72
C LYS A 309 29.67 -2.16 -5.81
N GLU A 310 29.73 -3.33 -5.19
CA GLU A 310 28.56 -4.21 -5.09
C GLU A 310 27.51 -3.68 -4.10
N CYS A 311 26.23 -3.93 -4.41
CA CYS A 311 25.11 -3.62 -3.53
C CYS A 311 25.17 -4.55 -2.31
N ASN A 312 25.21 -3.99 -1.11
CA ASN A 312 25.39 -4.75 0.14
C ASN A 312 24.38 -4.40 1.26
N ALA A 313 23.42 -3.53 0.98
CA ALA A 313 22.29 -3.31 1.87
C ALA A 313 21.14 -4.27 1.55
N ILE A 314 20.56 -4.87 2.57
CA ILE A 314 19.57 -5.94 2.46
C ILE A 314 18.20 -5.50 3.00
N TYR A 315 17.18 -5.69 2.18
CA TYR A 315 15.78 -5.64 2.58
C TYR A 315 15.34 -7.01 3.07
N ASP A 316 14.92 -7.11 4.30
CA ASP A 316 14.49 -8.35 4.95
C ASP A 316 13.01 -8.68 4.73
N GLY A 317 12.31 -7.92 3.89
CA GLY A 317 10.89 -8.12 3.61
C GLY A 317 9.95 -7.48 4.63
N TYR A 318 10.47 -6.71 5.58
CA TYR A 318 9.64 -6.13 6.65
C TYR A 318 8.44 -5.35 6.12
N GLN A 319 7.27 -5.74 6.59
CA GLN A 319 6.00 -5.10 6.37
C GLN A 319 5.26 -4.97 7.72
N TYR A 320 4.42 -3.96 7.82
CA TYR A 320 3.50 -3.81 8.94
C TYR A 320 2.14 -3.39 8.40
N MET A 321 1.10 -4.04 8.91
CA MET A 321 -0.27 -3.79 8.54
C MET A 321 -1.10 -3.50 9.79
N PRO A 322 -1.77 -2.35 9.86
CA PRO A 322 -2.69 -2.06 10.94
C PRO A 322 -3.93 -2.95 10.86
N PHE A 323 -4.46 -3.31 12.01
CA PHE A 323 -5.65 -4.13 12.17
C PHE A 323 -6.64 -3.43 13.10
N TYR A 324 -7.77 -3.04 12.56
CA TYR A 324 -8.76 -2.26 13.28
C TYR A 324 -9.86 -3.15 13.86
N LEU A 325 -9.89 -3.28 15.18
CA LEU A 325 -10.89 -4.09 15.89
C LEU A 325 -12.10 -3.29 16.34
N GLY A 326 -12.08 -1.97 16.19
CA GLY A 326 -13.16 -1.09 16.55
C GLY A 326 -12.72 0.20 17.23
N THR A 327 -13.64 0.86 17.92
CA THR A 327 -13.37 2.14 18.59
C THR A 327 -12.53 2.01 19.86
N THR A 328 -12.42 0.79 20.42
CA THR A 328 -11.77 0.55 21.71
C THR A 328 -10.42 -0.15 21.58
N TYR A 329 -10.26 -0.96 20.54
CA TYR A 329 -9.04 -1.75 20.31
C TYR A 329 -8.59 -1.67 18.86
N GLY A 330 -7.31 -1.70 18.69
CA GLY A 330 -6.64 -1.84 17.40
C GLY A 330 -5.32 -2.59 17.58
N GLY A 331 -4.69 -2.92 16.50
CA GLY A 331 -3.43 -3.64 16.54
C GLY A 331 -2.76 -3.66 15.19
N GLY A 332 -1.85 -4.57 15.00
CA GLY A 332 -1.20 -4.76 13.72
C GLY A 332 -0.46 -6.08 13.63
N PHE A 333 -0.15 -6.41 12.41
CA PHE A 333 0.64 -7.57 12.04
C PHE A 333 1.92 -7.10 11.35
N SER A 334 3.05 -7.71 11.69
CA SER A 334 4.29 -7.49 10.99
C SER A 334 4.93 -8.81 10.57
N HIS A 335 5.56 -8.80 9.42
CA HIS A 335 6.23 -9.95 8.86
C HIS A 335 7.46 -9.56 8.04
N LEU A 336 8.31 -10.53 7.79
CA LEU A 336 9.44 -10.49 6.87
C LEU A 336 9.09 -11.14 5.54
N HIS A 337 10.09 -11.44 4.72
CA HIS A 337 9.92 -12.28 3.53
C HIS A 337 9.24 -13.61 3.90
N ASP A 338 8.50 -14.14 2.93
CA ASP A 338 7.77 -15.42 3.06
C ASP A 338 6.75 -15.43 4.21
N TYR A 339 6.25 -14.24 4.57
CA TYR A 339 5.26 -14.01 5.63
C TYR A 339 5.71 -14.46 7.02
N GLU A 340 7.00 -14.54 7.25
CA GLU A 340 7.49 -14.87 8.56
C GLU A 340 7.20 -13.76 9.58
N PRO A 341 6.59 -14.11 10.73
CA PRO A 341 6.29 -13.13 11.77
C PRO A 341 7.53 -12.35 12.23
N ALA A 342 7.43 -11.05 12.34
CA ALA A 342 8.51 -10.16 12.77
C ALA A 342 8.07 -9.23 13.89
N SER A 343 8.97 -8.88 14.78
CA SER A 343 8.75 -7.81 15.76
C SER A 343 8.83 -6.46 15.08
N THR A 344 7.98 -5.52 15.51
CA THR A 344 8.05 -4.12 15.08
C THR A 344 9.26 -3.39 15.68
N ASN A 345 9.64 -3.79 16.88
CA ASN A 345 10.87 -3.44 17.59
C ASN A 345 11.04 -4.43 18.76
N ASP A 346 12.13 -4.34 19.49
CA ASP A 346 12.45 -5.25 20.62
C ASP A 346 11.39 -5.27 21.74
N SER A 347 10.54 -4.24 21.80
CA SER A 347 9.49 -4.12 22.80
C SER A 347 8.09 -4.47 22.30
N MET A 348 7.92 -4.75 21.01
CA MET A 348 6.62 -5.00 20.40
C MET A 348 6.59 -6.37 19.70
N PRO A 349 5.61 -7.22 20.01
CA PRO A 349 5.45 -8.49 19.33
C PRO A 349 5.10 -8.27 17.84
N HIS A 350 5.33 -9.30 17.02
CA HIS A 350 4.91 -9.30 15.62
C HIS A 350 3.39 -9.16 15.41
N TYR A 351 2.63 -9.42 16.47
CA TYR A 351 1.20 -9.23 16.56
C TYR A 351 0.85 -8.66 17.93
N GLY A 352 -0.04 -7.69 17.96
CA GLY A 352 -0.56 -7.13 19.20
C GLY A 352 -1.93 -6.51 19.03
N ILE A 353 -2.82 -6.77 19.99
CA ILE A 353 -4.06 -6.04 20.18
C ILE A 353 -3.84 -5.09 21.35
N PHE A 354 -4.02 -3.83 21.10
CA PHE A 354 -3.75 -2.77 22.07
C PHE A 354 -5.03 -1.97 22.37
N SER A 355 -5.04 -1.31 23.51
CA SER A 355 -6.08 -0.30 23.77
C SER A 355 -6.07 0.78 22.68
N ASN A 356 -7.22 1.30 22.34
CA ASN A 356 -7.35 2.33 21.32
C ASN A 356 -6.47 3.56 21.62
N LEU A 357 -6.28 3.89 22.90
CA LEU A 357 -5.42 4.98 23.33
C LEU A 357 -3.96 4.73 22.89
N TYR A 358 -3.44 3.54 23.13
CA TYR A 358 -2.07 3.18 22.76
C TYR A 358 -1.92 3.02 21.25
N PHE A 359 -2.88 2.39 20.59
CA PHE A 359 -2.91 2.24 19.14
C PHE A 359 -2.94 3.61 18.43
N ASN A 360 -3.83 4.51 18.87
CA ASN A 360 -3.90 5.86 18.31
C ASN A 360 -2.66 6.69 18.63
N TYR A 361 -2.06 6.52 19.81
CA TYR A 361 -0.79 7.16 20.14
C TYR A 361 0.32 6.71 19.19
N MET A 362 0.42 5.42 18.91
CA MET A 362 1.39 4.89 17.95
C MET A 362 1.12 5.40 16.53
N MET A 363 -0.13 5.35 16.07
CA MET A 363 -0.52 5.83 14.75
C MET A 363 -0.29 7.34 14.64
N TYR A 364 -0.64 8.11 15.66
CA TYR A 364 -0.38 9.55 15.69
C TYR A 364 1.11 9.86 15.66
N ASN A 365 1.93 9.15 16.42
CA ASN A 365 3.37 9.30 16.38
C ASN A 365 3.95 8.95 15.01
N GLN A 366 3.53 7.85 14.40
CA GLN A 366 3.93 7.50 13.03
C GLN A 366 3.53 8.60 12.04
N GLN A 367 2.32 9.14 12.14
CA GLN A 367 1.84 10.22 11.28
C GLN A 367 2.61 11.52 11.47
N SER A 368 2.76 11.98 12.73
CA SER A 368 3.45 13.22 13.02
C SER A 368 4.95 13.14 12.71
N MET A 369 5.55 11.99 12.92
CA MET A 369 6.94 11.73 12.59
C MET A 369 7.13 11.60 11.08
N GLY A 370 6.26 10.88 10.37
CA GLY A 370 6.24 10.82 8.91
C GLY A 370 6.14 12.22 8.31
N ALA A 371 5.18 13.04 8.75
CA ALA A 371 5.05 14.42 8.30
C ALA A 371 6.28 15.26 8.61
N LYS A 372 6.82 15.15 9.83
CA LYS A 372 8.01 15.92 10.26
C LYS A 372 9.25 15.58 9.44
N TYR A 373 9.49 14.30 9.17
CA TYR A 373 10.71 13.86 8.48
C TYR A 373 10.62 14.00 6.97
N THR A 374 9.45 13.80 6.38
CA THR A 374 9.23 14.07 4.97
C THR A 374 9.21 15.56 4.67
N SER A 375 8.58 16.38 5.53
CA SER A 375 8.52 17.84 5.33
C SER A 375 9.87 18.53 5.47
N PHE A 376 10.81 17.97 6.20
CA PHE A 376 12.14 18.57 6.37
C PHE A 376 13.20 17.97 5.46
N ALA A 377 12.82 17.06 4.54
CA ALA A 377 13.72 16.44 3.57
C ALA A 377 15.06 15.92 4.15
N LYS A 378 15.15 15.83 5.46
CA LYS A 378 16.32 15.31 6.12
C LYS A 378 16.28 13.80 6.03
N SER A 379 17.09 13.32 5.20
CA SER A 379 17.21 12.01 4.58
C SER A 379 17.34 10.79 5.52
N GLN A 380 17.10 10.98 6.78
CA GLN A 380 17.12 9.91 7.76
C GLN A 380 15.98 10.19 8.72
N GLY A 381 14.90 9.48 8.59
CA GLY A 381 13.88 9.47 9.61
C GLY A 381 14.48 9.15 10.99
N PRO A 382 13.72 9.21 12.06
CA PRO A 382 14.28 8.95 13.40
C PRO A 382 14.85 7.54 13.47
N PRO A 383 15.97 7.35 14.17
CA PRO A 383 16.62 6.06 14.31
C PRO A 383 15.68 4.91 14.73
N HIS A 384 14.63 5.22 15.49
CA HIS A 384 13.63 4.25 15.95
C HIS A 384 12.52 3.91 14.94
N TYR A 385 12.43 4.64 13.81
CA TYR A 385 11.60 4.27 12.64
C TYR A 385 12.41 3.62 11.54
N HIS A 386 13.73 3.66 11.66
CA HIS A 386 14.59 2.87 10.83
C HIS A 386 14.74 1.50 11.50
N TYR A 387 14.04 0.57 10.96
CA TYR A 387 14.57 -0.77 10.98
C TYR A 387 15.94 -0.64 10.31
N PRO A 388 17.03 -0.93 11.00
CA PRO A 388 18.33 -0.72 10.42
C PRO A 388 18.40 -1.49 9.11
N ALA A 389 18.66 -0.77 8.02
CA ALA A 389 19.07 -1.42 6.79
C ALA A 389 20.34 -2.20 7.12
N ARG A 390 20.47 -3.41 6.64
CA ARG A 390 21.64 -4.24 6.88
C ARG A 390 22.71 -3.82 5.88
N PHE A 391 23.76 -3.15 6.38
CA PHE A 391 24.84 -2.56 5.57
C PHE A 391 26.16 -3.31 5.70
N ASP A 392 26.20 -4.39 6.42
CA ASP A 392 27.34 -5.28 6.55
C ASP A 392 27.62 -6.01 5.22
N ALA A 393 28.80 -6.60 5.12
CA ALA A 393 29.16 -7.41 3.97
C ALA A 393 28.16 -8.57 3.81
N LEU A 394 27.78 -8.86 2.56
CA LEU A 394 26.75 -9.87 2.27
C LEU A 394 27.07 -11.24 2.89
N GLU A 395 28.36 -11.66 2.79
CA GLU A 395 28.83 -12.92 3.35
C GLU A 395 28.81 -12.99 4.87
N HIS A 396 28.74 -11.86 5.55
CA HIS A 396 28.67 -11.74 7.01
C HIS A 396 27.35 -11.19 7.52
N ASN A 397 26.37 -11.00 6.62
CA ASN A 397 25.08 -10.47 7.00
C ASN A 397 24.31 -11.47 7.87
N GLU A 398 24.06 -11.10 9.12
CA GLU A 398 23.39 -11.97 10.09
C GLU A 398 22.02 -12.46 9.62
N TYR A 399 21.28 -11.62 8.90
CA TYR A 399 19.97 -12.01 8.37
C TYR A 399 20.10 -13.13 7.33
N LEU A 400 21.02 -12.99 6.36
CA LEU A 400 21.24 -14.02 5.33
C LEU A 400 21.71 -15.32 5.96
N GLN A 401 22.66 -15.25 6.91
CA GLN A 401 23.19 -16.42 7.62
C GLN A 401 22.09 -17.13 8.42
N SER A 402 21.25 -16.36 9.14
CA SER A 402 20.16 -16.94 9.94
C SER A 402 19.09 -17.64 9.08
N ARG A 403 19.00 -17.28 7.80
CA ARG A 403 18.05 -17.84 6.83
C ARG A 403 18.65 -18.86 5.89
N GLN A 404 19.94 -19.12 5.99
CA GLN A 404 20.66 -20.00 5.06
C GLN A 404 20.49 -19.53 3.59
N ILE A 405 20.50 -18.21 3.39
CA ILE A 405 20.40 -17.59 2.07
C ILE A 405 21.81 -17.53 1.49
N GLU A 406 21.98 -18.11 0.32
CA GLU A 406 23.29 -18.14 -0.35
C GLU A 406 23.63 -16.76 -0.93
N LEU A 407 24.91 -16.44 -0.94
CA LEU A 407 25.39 -15.16 -1.48
C LEU A 407 25.00 -14.99 -2.96
N GLU A 408 24.92 -16.08 -3.70
CA GLU A 408 24.54 -16.11 -5.12
C GLU A 408 23.11 -15.61 -5.34
N ASP A 409 22.22 -15.76 -4.37
CA ASP A 409 20.83 -15.30 -4.46
C ASP A 409 20.69 -13.79 -4.32
N VAL A 410 21.71 -13.12 -3.78
CA VAL A 410 21.65 -11.66 -3.50
C VAL A 410 22.59 -10.83 -4.38
N VAL A 411 23.64 -11.41 -4.94
CA VAL A 411 24.58 -10.72 -5.81
C VAL A 411 24.05 -10.70 -7.24
N HIS A 412 24.10 -9.53 -7.88
CA HIS A 412 23.65 -9.40 -9.26
C HIS A 412 24.41 -10.33 -10.21
N PRO A 413 23.75 -11.02 -11.17
CA PRO A 413 24.40 -12.00 -12.06
C PRO A 413 25.61 -11.47 -12.84
N ASN A 414 25.61 -10.19 -13.21
CA ASN A 414 26.76 -9.58 -13.88
C ASN A 414 27.94 -9.32 -12.93
N ALA A 415 27.66 -9.06 -11.65
CA ALA A 415 28.68 -8.93 -10.62
C ALA A 415 29.33 -10.28 -10.31
N GLN A 416 28.57 -11.36 -10.25
CA GLN A 416 29.08 -12.72 -10.10
C GLN A 416 30.09 -13.07 -11.22
N LYS A 417 29.75 -12.71 -12.47
CA LYS A 417 30.66 -12.93 -13.63
C LYS A 417 31.96 -12.13 -13.49
N ARG A 418 31.93 -10.90 -12.96
CA ARG A 418 33.12 -10.09 -12.70
C ARG A 418 33.99 -10.70 -11.60
N LEU A 419 33.38 -11.16 -10.52
CA LEU A 419 34.05 -11.78 -9.37
C LEU A 419 34.70 -13.14 -9.76
N SER A 420 34.06 -13.93 -10.62
CA SER A 420 34.59 -15.19 -11.10
C SER A 420 35.72 -15.06 -12.16
N ALA A 421 35.86 -13.86 -12.74
CA ALA A 421 36.87 -13.57 -13.73
C ALA A 421 38.12 -12.87 -13.16
N ALA A 422 38.09 -12.48 -11.88
CA ALA A 422 39.21 -11.88 -11.15
C ALA A 422 39.94 -12.92 -10.30
#